data_37437bc9edf02099d23bee5cc45dcf23
#
_entry.id   37437bc9edf02099d23bee5cc45dcf23
#
_cell.length_a   1.000
_cell.length_b   1.000
_cell.length_c   1.000
_cell.angle_alpha   90.00
_cell.angle_beta   90.00
_cell.angle_gamma   90.00
#
_symmetry.space_group_name_H-M   'P 1'
#
loop_
_entity.id
_entity.type
_entity.pdbx_description
1 polymer ?
#
loop_
_entity_poly.entity_id
_entity_poly.type
_entity_poly.pdbx_seq_one_letter_code
_entity_poly.pdbx_strand_id
1 'polypeptide(L)'
;MPAVLAGVLCFAPALVASDGPRRGNPHAYFRNTDQCPKCHISTGSRPDPGRFSTEADAVCLECHKKESMGRSHPGNVRPEETPRKMKVPADLRLDDDGRIMCLTCHTAHGPNVSYFLRRSSPDGGFEVLCEACHGKQP
;
A
#
# COMPACT_ATOMS: atom_id res chain seq x y z
N MET A 1 52.40 -50.83 3.73
CA MET A 1 52.30 -49.47 3.16
C MET A 1 50.81 -49.14 3.10
N PRO A 2 50.25 -48.17 3.93
CA PRO A 2 48.85 -47.79 3.82
C PRO A 2 48.69 -46.65 2.81
N ALA A 3 47.75 -46.82 1.91
CA ALA A 3 47.34 -45.81 0.92
C ALA A 3 46.42 -44.77 1.60
N VAL A 4 46.85 -43.52 1.54
CA VAL A 4 46.08 -42.36 2.01
C VAL A 4 45.16 -41.91 0.87
N LEU A 5 43.82 -42.09 1.04
CA LEU A 5 42.79 -41.54 0.16
C LEU A 5 42.55 -40.06 0.54
N ALA A 6 43.04 -39.16 -0.31
CA ALA A 6 42.73 -37.73 -0.19
C ALA A 6 41.31 -37.46 -0.73
N GLY A 7 40.37 -37.20 0.16
CA GLY A 7 39.01 -36.78 -0.20
C GLY A 7 39.01 -35.32 -0.64
N VAL A 8 38.66 -35.07 -1.89
CA VAL A 8 38.44 -33.72 -2.43
C VAL A 8 37.04 -33.26 -2.02
N LEU A 9 36.97 -32.34 -1.07
CA LEU A 9 35.72 -31.63 -0.71
C LEU A 9 35.41 -30.57 -1.79
N CYS A 10 34.49 -30.90 -2.68
CA CYS A 10 33.92 -29.93 -3.59
C CYS A 10 32.98 -28.98 -2.81
N PHE A 11 33.48 -27.79 -2.50
CA PHE A 11 32.59 -26.68 -2.07
C PHE A 11 31.83 -26.17 -3.30
N ALA A 12 30.54 -26.50 -3.37
CA ALA A 12 29.66 -25.85 -4.31
C ALA A 12 29.40 -24.40 -3.82
N PRO A 13 29.64 -23.37 -4.66
CA PRO A 13 29.25 -22.00 -4.27
C PRO A 13 27.74 -21.94 -4.15
N ALA A 14 27.24 -21.51 -2.98
CA ALA A 14 25.85 -21.17 -2.79
C ALA A 14 25.55 -20.00 -3.73
N LEU A 15 24.73 -20.24 -4.75
CA LEU A 15 24.15 -19.21 -5.58
C LEU A 15 23.24 -18.38 -4.68
N VAL A 16 23.73 -17.24 -4.21
CA VAL A 16 22.91 -16.19 -3.62
C VAL A 16 22.01 -15.71 -4.76
N ALA A 17 20.76 -16.14 -4.74
CA ALA A 17 19.75 -15.58 -5.61
C ALA A 17 19.66 -14.08 -5.30
N SER A 18 20.21 -13.26 -6.18
CA SER A 18 19.97 -11.82 -6.15
C SER A 18 18.48 -11.62 -6.42
N ASP A 19 17.71 -11.20 -5.40
CA ASP A 19 16.38 -10.67 -5.58
C ASP A 19 16.50 -9.36 -6.39
N GLY A 20 16.72 -9.51 -7.68
CA GLY A 20 16.58 -8.44 -8.65
C GLY A 20 15.11 -7.95 -8.62
N PRO A 21 14.85 -6.69 -8.98
CA PRO A 21 13.49 -6.17 -9.01
C PRO A 21 12.65 -7.13 -9.84
N ARG A 22 11.65 -7.76 -9.21
CA ARG A 22 10.70 -8.65 -9.88
C ARG A 22 10.06 -7.82 -10.98
N ARG A 23 10.45 -8.10 -12.22
CA ARG A 23 9.86 -7.46 -13.40
C ARG A 23 8.36 -7.73 -13.34
N GLY A 24 7.57 -6.67 -13.18
CA GLY A 24 6.12 -6.72 -13.26
C GLY A 24 5.34 -6.40 -12.00
N ASN A 25 5.97 -6.05 -10.85
CA ASN A 25 5.21 -5.49 -9.73
C ASN A 25 5.14 -3.96 -9.86
N PRO A 26 3.99 -3.37 -10.26
CA PRO A 26 3.85 -1.93 -10.40
C PRO A 26 3.98 -1.19 -9.06
N HIS A 27 3.81 -1.88 -7.93
CA HIS A 27 3.98 -1.35 -6.59
C HIS A 27 5.44 -1.31 -6.12
N ALA A 28 6.40 -1.75 -6.95
CA ALA A 28 7.83 -1.66 -6.66
C ALA A 28 8.43 -0.25 -6.83
N TYR A 29 7.66 0.71 -7.31
CA TYR A 29 8.10 2.11 -7.51
C TYR A 29 8.61 2.79 -6.24
N PHE A 30 8.12 2.38 -5.08
CA PHE A 30 8.35 3.08 -3.81
C PHE A 30 9.80 3.08 -3.34
N ARG A 31 10.69 2.44 -4.09
CA ARG A 31 12.15 2.55 -3.91
C ARG A 31 12.75 3.76 -4.60
N ASN A 32 12.00 4.39 -5.51
CA ASN A 32 12.45 5.59 -6.22
C ASN A 32 11.80 6.85 -5.60
N THR A 33 12.59 7.65 -4.92
CA THR A 33 12.15 8.88 -4.24
C THR A 33 11.59 9.94 -5.18
N ASP A 34 11.95 9.90 -6.47
CA ASP A 34 11.42 10.82 -7.47
C ASP A 34 9.92 10.62 -7.71
N GLN A 35 9.37 9.50 -7.28
CA GLN A 35 7.94 9.22 -7.38
C GLN A 35 7.12 9.76 -6.18
N CYS A 36 7.77 10.13 -5.09
CA CYS A 36 7.10 10.60 -3.88
C CYS A 36 6.12 11.78 -4.14
N PRO A 37 6.49 12.80 -4.95
CA PRO A 37 5.63 13.94 -5.21
C PRO A 37 4.35 13.61 -6.00
N LYS A 38 4.24 12.43 -6.60
CA LYS A 38 3.01 12.01 -7.29
C LYS A 38 1.84 11.83 -6.34
N CYS A 39 2.12 11.46 -5.09
CA CYS A 39 1.10 11.21 -4.08
C CYS A 39 1.20 12.17 -2.89
N HIS A 40 2.38 12.68 -2.58
CA HIS A 40 2.61 13.53 -1.43
C HIS A 40 2.81 14.99 -1.81
N ILE A 41 2.19 15.88 -1.04
CA ILE A 41 2.47 17.31 -1.13
C ILE A 41 3.84 17.58 -0.50
N SER A 42 4.66 18.39 -1.18
CA SER A 42 5.96 18.77 -0.67
C SER A 42 5.87 20.00 0.22
N THR A 43 6.49 19.90 1.40
CA THR A 43 6.73 21.04 2.28
C THR A 43 8.21 21.38 2.17
N GLY A 44 8.53 22.44 1.40
CA GLY A 44 9.91 22.73 1.01
C GLY A 44 10.45 21.73 -0.02
N SER A 45 11.65 21.18 0.22
CA SER A 45 12.32 20.24 -0.69
C SER A 45 11.96 18.77 -0.46
N ARG A 46 11.12 18.46 0.53
CA ARG A 46 10.79 17.08 0.90
C ARG A 46 9.29 16.85 0.85
N PRO A 47 8.86 15.67 0.35
CA PRO A 47 7.47 15.26 0.45
C PRO A 47 7.06 15.13 1.92
N ASP A 48 5.90 15.67 2.27
CA ASP A 48 5.31 15.50 3.59
C ASP A 48 4.60 14.14 3.67
N PRO A 49 5.06 13.20 4.49
CA PRO A 49 4.45 11.88 4.58
C PRO A 49 3.03 11.92 5.17
N GLY A 50 2.66 13.05 5.78
CA GLY A 50 1.35 13.26 6.38
C GLY A 50 0.29 13.84 5.46
N ARG A 51 0.70 14.40 4.32
CA ARG A 51 -0.19 15.11 3.41
C ARG A 51 -0.22 14.47 2.05
N PHE A 52 -1.41 14.25 1.53
CA PHE A 52 -1.61 13.67 0.21
C PHE A 52 -2.17 14.69 -0.77
N SER A 53 -1.66 14.63 -2.00
CA SER A 53 -2.23 15.39 -3.11
C SER A 53 -3.65 14.89 -3.42
N THR A 54 -4.53 15.80 -3.79
CA THR A 54 -5.87 15.49 -4.34
C THR A 54 -5.78 14.70 -5.64
N GLU A 55 -4.65 14.76 -6.32
CA GLU A 55 -4.36 14.02 -7.56
C GLU A 55 -3.79 12.61 -7.31
N ALA A 56 -3.58 12.21 -6.05
CA ALA A 56 -2.96 10.91 -5.73
C ALA A 56 -3.72 9.72 -6.32
N ASP A 57 -5.05 9.80 -6.38
CA ASP A 57 -5.90 8.75 -6.94
C ASP A 57 -5.68 8.56 -8.45
N ALA A 58 -5.33 9.62 -9.18
CA ALA A 58 -5.06 9.55 -10.61
C ALA A 58 -3.90 8.58 -10.92
N VAL A 59 -2.89 8.56 -10.05
CA VAL A 59 -1.75 7.63 -10.19
C VAL A 59 -2.19 6.17 -10.09
N CYS A 60 -3.14 5.87 -9.20
CA CYS A 60 -3.68 4.51 -9.05
C CYS A 60 -4.54 4.14 -10.27
N LEU A 61 -5.33 5.08 -10.75
CA LEU A 61 -6.28 4.91 -11.84
C LEU A 61 -5.62 4.78 -13.22
N GLU A 62 -4.32 5.07 -13.36
CA GLU A 62 -3.57 4.73 -14.57
C GLU A 62 -3.64 3.22 -14.89
N CYS A 63 -3.71 2.38 -13.86
CA CYS A 63 -3.74 0.93 -13.99
C CYS A 63 -5.04 0.30 -13.47
N HIS A 64 -5.62 0.86 -12.40
CA HIS A 64 -6.85 0.35 -11.78
C HIS A 64 -8.07 1.05 -12.34
N LYS A 65 -8.88 0.32 -13.11
CA LYS A 65 -10.09 0.90 -13.70
C LYS A 65 -11.19 1.05 -12.65
N LYS A 66 -11.74 2.25 -12.52
CA LYS A 66 -12.79 2.58 -11.55
C LYS A 66 -14.01 1.67 -11.69
N GLU A 67 -14.37 1.30 -12.91
CA GLU A 67 -15.51 0.44 -13.24
C GLU A 67 -15.38 -0.97 -12.65
N SER A 68 -14.14 -1.44 -12.40
CA SER A 68 -13.87 -2.76 -11.84
C SER A 68 -13.88 -2.80 -10.31
N MET A 69 -13.94 -1.64 -9.64
CA MET A 69 -13.79 -1.56 -8.18
C MET A 69 -15.09 -1.82 -7.41
N GLY A 70 -16.24 -1.73 -8.05
CA GLY A 70 -17.54 -1.95 -7.42
C GLY A 70 -17.92 -0.90 -6.37
N ARG A 71 -19.02 -1.19 -5.65
CA ARG A 71 -19.60 -0.25 -4.65
C ARG A 71 -18.81 -0.12 -3.35
N SER A 72 -17.90 -1.03 -3.08
CA SER A 72 -17.08 -1.03 -1.86
C SER A 72 -15.93 -0.03 -1.89
N HIS A 73 -15.81 0.76 -2.97
CA HIS A 73 -14.74 1.73 -3.16
C HIS A 73 -15.29 3.16 -3.21
N PRO A 74 -15.69 3.73 -2.06
CA PRO A 74 -16.15 5.10 -1.99
C PRO A 74 -14.95 6.05 -2.18
N GLY A 75 -14.75 6.54 -3.38
CA GLY A 75 -13.73 7.56 -3.67
C GLY A 75 -14.34 8.95 -3.79
N ASN A 76 -13.55 9.97 -3.53
CA ASN A 76 -13.92 11.39 -3.70
C ASN A 76 -15.15 11.83 -2.87
N VAL A 77 -15.36 11.22 -1.71
CA VAL A 77 -16.46 11.50 -0.79
C VAL A 77 -15.92 12.21 0.44
N ARG A 78 -16.58 13.25 0.89
CA ARG A 78 -16.34 13.86 2.20
C ARG A 78 -17.20 13.15 3.25
N PRO A 79 -16.59 12.39 4.18
CA PRO A 79 -17.33 11.58 5.15
C PRO A 79 -18.27 12.40 6.04
N GLU A 80 -17.85 13.61 6.40
CA GLU A 80 -18.60 14.54 7.24
C GLU A 80 -19.84 15.13 6.56
N GLU A 81 -19.85 15.20 5.22
CA GLU A 81 -20.97 15.69 4.42
C GLU A 81 -21.98 14.58 4.09
N THR A 82 -21.65 13.32 4.42
CA THR A 82 -22.59 12.21 4.23
C THR A 82 -23.76 12.29 5.22
N PRO A 83 -24.94 11.73 4.89
CA PRO A 83 -26.09 11.74 5.80
C PRO A 83 -25.78 11.14 7.18
N ARG A 84 -24.83 10.21 7.27
CA ARG A 84 -24.41 9.59 8.53
C ARG A 84 -23.30 10.35 9.25
N LYS A 85 -22.73 11.40 8.64
CA LYS A 85 -21.62 12.20 9.19
C LYS A 85 -20.54 11.30 9.78
N MET A 86 -20.00 10.41 8.95
CA MET A 86 -19.05 9.41 9.39
C MET A 86 -17.76 10.04 9.90
N LYS A 87 -17.29 9.57 11.05
CA LYS A 87 -15.99 9.94 11.59
C LYS A 87 -14.94 8.99 11.06
N VAL A 88 -13.94 9.54 10.39
CA VAL A 88 -12.80 8.76 9.93
C VAL A 88 -11.73 8.75 11.02
N PRO A 89 -11.23 7.58 11.43
CA PRO A 89 -10.11 7.49 12.36
C PRO A 89 -8.86 8.22 11.85
N ALA A 90 -8.08 8.79 12.74
CA ALA A 90 -6.92 9.61 12.39
C ALA A 90 -5.81 8.85 11.62
N ASP A 91 -5.75 7.53 11.74
CA ASP A 91 -4.82 6.68 11.00
C ASP A 91 -5.28 6.38 9.55
N LEU A 92 -6.56 6.61 9.26
CA LEU A 92 -7.13 6.53 7.91
C LEU A 92 -7.20 7.95 7.34
N ARG A 93 -6.13 8.37 6.69
CA ARG A 93 -5.95 9.74 6.24
C ARG A 93 -6.84 10.08 5.05
N LEU A 94 -7.33 11.28 5.02
CA LEU A 94 -8.04 11.89 3.90
C LEU A 94 -7.05 12.71 3.06
N ASP A 95 -7.48 13.15 1.88
CA ASP A 95 -6.73 14.14 1.12
C ASP A 95 -6.81 15.53 1.79
N ASP A 96 -6.13 16.52 1.22
CA ASP A 96 -6.09 17.89 1.74
C ASP A 96 -7.46 18.58 1.71
N ASP A 97 -8.40 18.10 0.89
CA ASP A 97 -9.78 18.59 0.84
C ASP A 97 -10.73 17.82 1.78
N GLY A 98 -10.22 16.88 2.57
CA GLY A 98 -11.01 16.07 3.48
C GLY A 98 -11.82 14.96 2.81
N ARG A 99 -11.37 14.46 1.64
CA ARG A 99 -12.06 13.42 0.87
C ARG A 99 -11.43 12.07 1.08
N ILE A 100 -12.25 11.03 0.98
CA ILE A 100 -11.79 9.65 0.89
C ILE A 100 -11.10 9.45 -0.45
N MET A 101 -9.89 8.89 -0.41
CA MET A 101 -9.08 8.53 -1.57
C MET A 101 -8.62 7.07 -1.49
N CYS A 102 -7.99 6.56 -2.53
CA CYS A 102 -7.42 5.20 -2.53
C CYS A 102 -6.52 4.96 -1.32
N LEU A 103 -5.67 5.92 -0.99
CA LEU A 103 -4.72 5.85 0.12
C LEU A 103 -5.36 5.99 1.51
N THR A 104 -6.65 6.31 1.62
CA THR A 104 -7.38 6.25 2.89
C THR A 104 -7.48 4.80 3.37
N CYS A 105 -7.76 3.88 2.47
CA CYS A 105 -7.95 2.47 2.77
C CYS A 105 -6.73 1.62 2.47
N HIS A 106 -5.95 1.97 1.44
CA HIS A 106 -4.79 1.23 1.00
C HIS A 106 -3.49 1.90 1.46
N THR A 107 -2.45 1.09 1.61
CA THR A 107 -1.08 1.58 1.83
C THR A 107 -0.24 1.35 0.59
N ALA A 108 0.41 2.40 0.12
CA ALA A 108 1.37 2.28 -0.95
C ALA A 108 2.74 1.80 -0.46
N HIS A 109 3.03 2.02 0.83
CA HIS A 109 4.27 1.64 1.50
C HIS A 109 3.96 0.66 2.63
N GLY A 110 4.82 -0.31 2.82
CA GLY A 110 4.72 -1.17 3.99
C GLY A 110 4.59 -2.65 3.68
N PRO A 111 4.24 -3.46 4.68
CA PRO A 111 4.18 -4.90 4.54
C PRO A 111 3.10 -5.28 3.51
N ASN A 112 3.38 -6.33 2.76
CA ASN A 112 2.42 -6.94 1.84
C ASN A 112 1.33 -7.66 2.66
N VAL A 113 0.35 -6.90 3.12
CA VAL A 113 -0.89 -7.46 3.63
C VAL A 113 -1.88 -7.63 2.48
N SER A 114 -2.87 -8.48 2.64
CA SER A 114 -3.89 -8.73 1.61
C SER A 114 -4.46 -7.41 1.11
N TYR A 115 -4.43 -7.23 -0.21
CA TYR A 115 -4.92 -6.04 -0.90
C TYR A 115 -4.28 -4.71 -0.47
N PHE A 116 -3.12 -4.73 0.19
CA PHE A 116 -2.46 -3.54 0.73
C PHE A 116 -3.34 -2.69 1.66
N LEU A 117 -4.26 -3.31 2.38
CA LEU A 117 -5.16 -2.60 3.28
C LEU A 117 -4.42 -2.06 4.51
N ARG A 118 -4.80 -0.86 4.96
CA ARG A 118 -4.26 -0.25 6.19
C ARG A 118 -4.73 -0.97 7.44
N ARG A 119 -5.90 -1.61 7.36
CA ARG A 119 -6.46 -2.43 8.43
C ARG A 119 -7.00 -3.73 7.83
N SER A 120 -6.64 -4.82 8.45
CA SER A 120 -7.17 -6.15 8.14
C SER A 120 -7.29 -6.94 9.43
N SER A 121 -8.22 -7.87 9.49
CA SER A 121 -8.27 -8.85 10.57
C SER A 121 -7.12 -9.87 10.45
N PRO A 122 -6.78 -10.59 11.52
CA PRO A 122 -5.68 -11.56 11.51
C PRO A 122 -5.85 -12.68 10.46
N ASP A 123 -7.08 -12.99 10.10
CA ASP A 123 -7.46 -13.93 9.04
C ASP A 123 -7.48 -13.33 7.63
N GLY A 124 -7.11 -12.04 7.50
CA GLY A 124 -7.04 -11.33 6.23
C GLY A 124 -8.33 -10.67 5.77
N GLY A 125 -9.37 -10.66 6.62
CA GLY A 125 -10.64 -10.01 6.34
C GLY A 125 -10.52 -8.47 6.29
N PHE A 126 -11.44 -7.83 5.58
CA PHE A 126 -11.48 -6.38 5.39
C PHE A 126 -12.54 -5.69 6.26
N GLU A 127 -13.31 -6.43 7.02
CA GLU A 127 -14.43 -5.95 7.86
C GLU A 127 -13.97 -4.87 8.84
N VAL A 128 -12.80 -5.08 9.46
CA VAL A 128 -12.19 -4.14 10.41
C VAL A 128 -11.98 -2.76 9.79
N LEU A 129 -11.67 -2.69 8.50
CA LEU A 129 -11.52 -1.44 7.79
C LEU A 129 -12.87 -0.76 7.57
N CYS A 130 -13.88 -1.51 7.14
CA CYS A 130 -15.24 -0.99 6.92
C CYS A 130 -15.87 -0.52 8.24
N GLU A 131 -15.74 -1.31 9.29
CA GLU A 131 -16.25 -1.01 10.63
C GLU A 131 -15.61 0.24 11.25
N ALA A 132 -14.40 0.59 10.84
CA ALA A 132 -13.70 1.77 11.34
C ALA A 132 -14.48 3.07 11.10
N CYS A 133 -15.24 3.14 10.01
CA CYS A 133 -16.08 4.30 9.65
C CYS A 133 -17.58 4.01 9.83
N HIS A 134 -18.01 2.78 9.54
CA HIS A 134 -19.42 2.39 9.54
C HIS A 134 -19.90 1.85 10.90
N GLY A 135 -18.98 1.56 11.82
CA GLY A 135 -19.29 0.82 13.04
C GLY A 135 -19.62 -0.65 12.75
N LYS A 136 -19.73 -1.45 13.79
CA LYS A 136 -20.19 -2.83 13.64
C LYS A 136 -21.63 -2.81 13.15
N GLN A 137 -21.86 -3.45 12.02
CA GLN A 137 -23.23 -3.69 11.58
C GLN A 137 -23.84 -4.77 12.47
N PRO A 138 -25.09 -4.62 12.92
CA PRO A 138 -25.76 -5.63 13.74
C PRO A 138 -25.97 -6.92 12.95
#